data_bdf7a0a130384a051af7403171374819
#
_entry.id   bdf7a0a130384a051af7403171374819
#
_cell.length_a   1.000
_cell.length_b   1.000
_cell.length_c   1.000
_cell.angle_alpha   90.00
_cell.angle_beta   90.00
_cell.angle_gamma   90.00
#
_symmetry.space_group_name_H-M   'P 1'
#
loop_
_entity.id
_entity.type
_entity.pdbx_description
1 polymer ?
#
loop_
_entity_poly.entity_id
_entity_poly.type
_entity_poly.pdbx_seq_one_letter_code
_entity_poly.pdbx_strand_id
1 'polypeptide(L)'
;MDISLLEAYIIETLKGHGVSLEEIERRIAEDQLTEWEQQFKFDFSCLKKMDTNLLQNAFAGRYRVKFVTINGLKNLLRMRFEIQDIQYKEVENGLLNLSIDKTIEEQIRHMLSSNWTVTRTGDEISILVEG
;
A
#
# COMPACT_ATOMS: atom_id res chain seq x y z
N MET A 1 4.79 10.24 9.23
CA MET A 1 5.98 9.71 8.54
C MET A 1 5.62 9.40 7.10
N ASP A 2 6.44 9.86 6.16
CA ASP A 2 6.16 9.70 4.73
C ASP A 2 7.14 8.72 4.10
N ILE A 3 6.63 7.77 3.32
CA ILE A 3 7.44 6.82 2.58
C ILE A 3 7.13 6.94 1.08
N SER A 4 8.02 6.39 0.25
CA SER A 4 7.80 6.38 -1.19
C SER A 4 6.73 5.36 -1.59
N LEU A 5 6.19 5.51 -2.79
CA LEU A 5 5.21 4.56 -3.32
C LEU A 5 5.81 3.16 -3.45
N LEU A 6 7.07 3.05 -3.89
CA LEU A 6 7.75 1.76 -4.00
C LEU A 6 7.90 1.08 -2.63
N GLU A 7 8.29 1.84 -1.61
CA GLU A 7 8.39 1.31 -0.24
C GLU A 7 7.01 0.82 0.24
N ALA A 8 5.95 1.58 -0.05
CA ALA A 8 4.59 1.17 0.30
C ALA A 8 4.19 -0.12 -0.42
N TYR A 9 4.50 -0.26 -1.71
CA TYR A 9 4.23 -1.48 -2.46
C TYR A 9 4.86 -2.71 -1.79
N ILE A 10 6.13 -2.59 -1.42
CA ILE A 10 6.87 -3.70 -0.81
C ILE A 10 6.25 -4.09 0.54
N ILE A 11 6.02 -3.11 1.41
CA ILE A 11 5.43 -3.35 2.73
C ILE A 11 4.04 -3.98 2.60
N GLU A 12 3.19 -3.42 1.76
CA GLU A 12 1.81 -3.91 1.62
C GLU A 12 1.74 -5.27 0.93
N THR A 13 2.65 -5.54 -0.01
CA THR A 13 2.74 -6.87 -0.63
C THR A 13 3.09 -7.93 0.42
N LEU A 14 4.10 -7.68 1.24
CA LEU A 14 4.51 -8.62 2.27
C LEU A 14 3.41 -8.82 3.32
N LYS A 15 2.76 -7.75 3.75
CA LYS A 15 1.64 -7.84 4.70
C LYS A 15 0.47 -8.62 4.10
N GLY A 16 0.17 -8.39 2.82
CA GLY A 16 -0.90 -9.11 2.14
C GLY A 16 -0.66 -10.61 2.03
N HIS A 17 0.61 -11.01 2.03
CA HIS A 17 1.00 -12.43 2.00
C HIS A 17 1.25 -13.03 3.39
N GLY A 18 0.93 -12.28 4.45
CA GLY A 18 1.04 -12.80 5.82
C GLY A 18 2.45 -12.86 6.37
N VAL A 19 3.39 -12.15 5.76
CA VAL A 19 4.78 -12.11 6.23
C VAL A 19 4.86 -11.23 7.48
N SER A 20 5.51 -11.74 8.54
CA SER A 20 5.66 -10.99 9.78
C SER A 20 6.83 -9.99 9.72
N LEU A 21 6.78 -8.99 10.59
CA LEU A 21 7.89 -8.03 10.71
C LEU A 21 9.19 -8.73 11.08
N GLU A 22 9.13 -9.72 11.96
CA GLU A 22 10.31 -10.50 12.38
C GLU A 22 10.96 -11.19 11.19
N GLU A 23 10.15 -11.77 10.30
CA GLU A 23 10.66 -12.41 9.09
C GLU A 23 11.32 -11.40 8.16
N ILE A 24 10.73 -10.22 8.02
CA ILE A 24 11.31 -9.15 7.19
C ILE A 24 12.67 -8.75 7.76
N GLU A 25 12.75 -8.49 9.06
CA GLU A 25 13.99 -8.09 9.71
C GLU A 25 15.07 -9.18 9.59
N ARG A 26 14.68 -10.46 9.73
CA ARG A 26 15.61 -11.58 9.60
C ARG A 26 16.19 -11.65 8.19
N ARG A 27 15.36 -11.53 7.16
CA ARG A 27 15.82 -11.61 5.77
C ARG A 27 16.70 -10.43 5.39
N ILE A 28 16.45 -9.25 5.93
CA ILE A 28 17.33 -8.09 5.73
C ILE A 28 18.71 -8.39 6.36
N ALA A 29 18.72 -8.88 7.59
CA ALA A 29 19.96 -9.16 8.32
C ALA A 29 20.78 -10.27 7.65
N GLU A 30 20.13 -11.28 7.08
CA GLU A 30 20.78 -12.41 6.43
C GLU A 30 21.02 -12.20 4.92
N ASP A 31 20.63 -11.04 4.40
CA ASP A 31 20.73 -10.69 2.97
C ASP A 31 20.01 -11.71 2.07
N GLN A 32 18.78 -12.08 2.45
CA GLN A 32 17.97 -13.08 1.76
C GLN A 32 16.73 -12.49 1.08
N LEU A 33 16.86 -11.30 0.50
CA LEU A 33 15.75 -10.64 -0.20
C LEU A 33 15.55 -11.13 -1.63
N THR A 34 16.58 -11.73 -2.23
CA THR A 34 16.54 -12.18 -3.64
C THR A 34 15.38 -13.14 -3.92
N GLU A 35 15.07 -14.02 -2.97
CA GLU A 35 13.97 -14.97 -3.12
C GLU A 35 12.63 -14.24 -3.26
N TRP A 36 12.41 -13.20 -2.45
CA TRP A 36 11.22 -12.37 -2.56
C TRP A 36 11.21 -11.57 -3.86
N GLU A 37 12.35 -11.07 -4.30
CA GLU A 37 12.45 -10.33 -5.56
C GLU A 37 12.03 -11.21 -6.74
N GLN A 38 12.40 -12.48 -6.72
CA GLN A 38 11.99 -13.43 -7.75
C GLN A 38 10.51 -13.80 -7.64
N GLN A 39 10.00 -13.96 -6.43
CA GLN A 39 8.61 -14.34 -6.18
C GLN A 39 7.63 -13.23 -6.55
N PHE A 40 7.92 -12.00 -6.13
CA PHE A 40 7.01 -10.86 -6.30
C PHE A 40 7.38 -9.98 -7.49
N LYS A 41 8.54 -10.19 -8.08
CA LYS A 41 9.03 -9.45 -9.26
C LYS A 41 9.18 -7.96 -9.03
N PHE A 42 9.62 -7.58 -7.83
CA PHE A 42 9.99 -6.23 -7.43
C PHE A 42 11.45 -6.21 -6.98
N ASP A 43 12.05 -5.02 -7.01
CA ASP A 43 13.32 -4.76 -6.36
C ASP A 43 13.05 -4.44 -4.89
N PHE A 44 13.56 -5.27 -3.98
CA PHE A 44 13.37 -5.10 -2.53
C PHE A 44 14.56 -4.43 -1.86
N SER A 45 15.54 -3.93 -2.63
CA SER A 45 16.75 -3.35 -2.06
C SER A 45 16.48 -2.15 -1.17
N CYS A 46 15.37 -1.43 -1.35
CA CYS A 46 15.05 -0.29 -0.51
C CYS A 46 14.78 -0.69 0.95
N LEU A 47 14.43 -1.95 1.23
CA LEU A 47 14.29 -2.43 2.61
C LEU A 47 15.59 -2.31 3.40
N LYS A 48 16.73 -2.51 2.73
CA LYS A 48 18.04 -2.39 3.36
C LYS A 48 18.38 -0.98 3.81
N LYS A 49 17.72 0.01 3.21
CA LYS A 49 17.93 1.42 3.52
C LYS A 49 16.98 1.94 4.59
N MET A 50 15.98 1.16 4.96
CA MET A 50 15.05 1.53 6.01
C MET A 50 15.64 1.14 7.36
N ASP A 51 15.71 2.11 8.29
CA ASP A 51 16.12 1.79 9.64
C ASP A 51 15.01 1.02 10.37
N THR A 52 15.32 0.47 11.53
CA THR A 52 14.40 -0.36 12.30
C THR A 52 13.12 0.40 12.67
N ASN A 53 13.25 1.66 13.09
CA ASN A 53 12.10 2.50 13.45
C ASN A 53 11.19 2.74 12.26
N LEU A 54 11.77 3.09 11.10
CA LEU A 54 11.02 3.35 9.89
C LEU A 54 10.26 2.09 9.45
N LEU A 55 10.94 0.95 9.47
CA LEU A 55 10.37 -0.33 9.08
C LEU A 55 9.21 -0.73 10.01
N GLN A 56 9.41 -0.59 11.32
CA GLN A 56 8.38 -0.92 12.31
C GLN A 56 7.14 -0.05 12.14
N ASN A 57 7.32 1.24 11.95
CA ASN A 57 6.20 2.16 11.75
C ASN A 57 5.48 1.89 10.44
N ALA A 58 6.23 1.63 9.37
CA ALA A 58 5.63 1.31 8.08
C ALA A 58 4.82 0.01 8.16
N PHE A 59 5.37 -1.02 8.78
CA PHE A 59 4.67 -2.30 8.93
C PHE A 59 3.41 -2.16 9.79
N ALA A 60 3.44 -1.30 10.79
CA ALA A 60 2.28 -1.04 11.65
C ALA A 60 1.21 -0.16 10.99
N GLY A 61 1.44 0.28 9.76
CA GLY A 61 0.50 1.15 9.04
C GLY A 61 0.58 2.61 9.44
N ARG A 62 1.60 3.02 10.18
CA ARG A 62 1.77 4.39 10.64
C ARG A 62 2.59 5.21 9.65
N TYR A 63 2.11 5.25 8.41
CA TYR A 63 2.81 5.99 7.37
C TYR A 63 1.81 6.61 6.41
N ARG A 64 2.31 7.56 5.62
CA ARG A 64 1.59 8.13 4.49
C ARG A 64 2.52 8.07 3.28
N VAL A 65 1.97 7.77 2.11
CA VAL A 65 2.76 7.78 0.89
C VAL A 65 2.97 9.24 0.45
N LYS A 66 4.20 9.60 0.10
CA LYS A 66 4.55 10.98 -0.29
C LYS A 66 3.73 11.46 -1.48
N PHE A 67 3.53 10.59 -2.46
CA PHE A 67 2.75 10.90 -3.65
C PHE A 67 2.17 9.61 -4.21
N VAL A 68 0.84 9.58 -4.36
CA VAL A 68 0.13 8.42 -4.92
C VAL A 68 -0.49 8.85 -6.25
N THR A 69 -0.17 8.12 -7.33
CA THR A 69 -0.83 8.28 -8.62
C THR A 69 -2.06 7.38 -8.68
N ILE A 70 -2.92 7.58 -9.69
CA ILE A 70 -4.08 6.70 -9.90
C ILE A 70 -3.63 5.26 -10.11
N ASN A 71 -2.61 5.04 -10.94
CA ASN A 71 -2.06 3.69 -11.14
C ASN A 71 -1.46 3.13 -9.86
N GLY A 72 -0.80 3.97 -9.06
CA GLY A 72 -0.27 3.58 -7.77
C GLY A 72 -1.34 3.13 -6.81
N LEU A 73 -2.45 3.86 -6.75
CA LEU A 73 -3.59 3.52 -5.93
C LEU A 73 -4.18 2.17 -6.35
N LYS A 74 -4.40 1.97 -7.65
CA LYS A 74 -4.92 0.70 -8.18
C LYS A 74 -4.02 -0.48 -7.79
N ASN A 75 -2.71 -0.29 -7.90
CA ASN A 75 -1.73 -1.32 -7.54
C ASN A 75 -1.76 -1.63 -6.03
N LEU A 76 -1.84 -0.61 -5.17
CA LEU A 76 -1.94 -0.81 -3.73
C LEU A 76 -3.21 -1.59 -3.36
N LEU A 77 -4.34 -1.25 -3.96
CA LEU A 77 -5.59 -1.96 -3.71
C LEU A 77 -5.49 -3.43 -4.08
N ARG A 78 -4.88 -3.71 -5.24
CA ARG A 78 -4.71 -5.09 -5.71
C ARG A 78 -3.73 -5.86 -4.81
N MET A 79 -2.59 -5.26 -4.47
CA MET A 79 -1.53 -5.94 -3.74
C MET A 79 -1.89 -6.23 -2.29
N ARG A 80 -2.56 -5.29 -1.63
CA ARG A 80 -2.86 -5.42 -0.20
C ARG A 80 -4.21 -6.05 0.07
N PHE A 81 -5.23 -5.70 -0.71
CA PHE A 81 -6.61 -6.10 -0.45
C PHE A 81 -7.19 -7.01 -1.53
N GLU A 82 -6.40 -7.36 -2.53
CA GLU A 82 -6.81 -8.19 -3.68
C GLU A 82 -8.02 -7.59 -4.43
N ILE A 83 -8.15 -6.27 -4.40
CA ILE A 83 -9.23 -5.57 -5.09
C ILE A 83 -8.87 -5.43 -6.57
N GLN A 84 -9.70 -5.99 -7.43
CA GLN A 84 -9.49 -5.98 -8.88
C GLN A 84 -10.23 -4.80 -9.52
N ASP A 85 -9.82 -4.43 -10.74
CA ASP A 85 -10.38 -3.30 -11.47
C ASP A 85 -11.85 -3.46 -11.85
N ILE A 86 -12.39 -4.68 -11.82
CA ILE A 86 -13.81 -4.92 -12.02
C ILE A 86 -14.67 -4.55 -10.81
N GLN A 87 -14.06 -4.32 -9.64
CA GLN A 87 -14.76 -4.06 -8.39
C GLN A 87 -15.03 -2.57 -8.16
N TYR A 88 -14.55 -1.71 -9.05
CA TYR A 88 -14.77 -0.26 -8.97
C TYR A 88 -14.82 0.33 -10.38
N LYS A 89 -15.26 1.58 -10.47
CA LYS A 89 -15.28 2.32 -11.72
C LYS A 89 -14.15 3.35 -11.72
N GLU A 90 -13.25 3.24 -12.66
CA GLU A 90 -12.18 4.23 -12.83
C GLU A 90 -12.70 5.43 -13.59
N VAL A 91 -12.40 6.64 -13.09
CA VAL A 91 -12.72 7.91 -13.75
C VAL A 91 -11.43 8.70 -13.89
N GLU A 92 -11.50 9.83 -14.59
CA GLU A 92 -10.30 10.63 -14.90
C GLU A 92 -9.50 11.02 -13.65
N ASN A 93 -10.16 11.32 -12.55
CA ASN A 93 -9.50 11.80 -11.34
C ASN A 93 -9.62 10.83 -10.15
N GLY A 94 -9.93 9.57 -10.39
CA GLY A 94 -9.96 8.59 -9.30
C GLY A 94 -10.81 7.38 -9.55
N LEU A 95 -11.37 6.83 -8.48
CA LEU A 95 -12.15 5.60 -8.49
C LEU A 95 -13.50 5.84 -7.81
N LEU A 96 -14.57 5.24 -8.38
CA LEU A 96 -15.93 5.33 -7.84
C LEU A 96 -16.47 3.93 -7.56
N ASN A 97 -17.48 3.87 -6.72
CA ASN A 97 -18.26 2.65 -6.47
C ASN A 97 -17.45 1.49 -5.93
N LEU A 98 -16.47 1.79 -5.07
CA LEU A 98 -15.66 0.76 -4.42
C LEU A 98 -16.37 0.28 -3.16
N SER A 99 -16.87 -0.97 -3.19
CA SER A 99 -17.61 -1.55 -2.08
C SER A 99 -16.64 -2.21 -1.10
N ILE A 100 -16.38 -1.55 0.03
CA ILE A 100 -15.48 -2.04 1.07
C ILE A 100 -16.01 -1.66 2.44
N ASP A 101 -15.55 -2.38 3.48
CA ASP A 101 -15.95 -2.06 4.85
C ASP A 101 -15.14 -0.88 5.41
N LYS A 102 -15.53 -0.43 6.60
CA LYS A 102 -14.90 0.73 7.24
C LYS A 102 -13.46 0.46 7.66
N THR A 103 -13.13 -0.78 7.97
CA THR A 103 -11.77 -1.15 8.39
C THR A 103 -10.80 -0.97 7.22
N ILE A 104 -11.18 -1.46 6.04
CA ILE A 104 -10.37 -1.29 4.83
C ILE A 104 -10.31 0.17 4.43
N GLU A 105 -11.43 0.89 4.52
CA GLU A 105 -11.46 2.32 4.23
C GLU A 105 -10.46 3.09 5.08
N GLU A 106 -10.40 2.83 6.38
CA GLU A 106 -9.45 3.50 7.27
C GLU A 106 -8.01 3.21 6.89
N GLN A 107 -7.69 1.96 6.52
CA GLN A 107 -6.36 1.60 6.07
C GLN A 107 -5.98 2.34 4.80
N ILE A 108 -6.92 2.47 3.86
CA ILE A 108 -6.69 3.22 2.62
C ILE A 108 -6.46 4.69 2.94
N ARG A 109 -7.27 5.29 3.81
CA ARG A 109 -7.11 6.70 4.19
C ARG A 109 -5.74 6.99 4.78
N HIS A 110 -5.18 6.05 5.55
CA HIS A 110 -3.85 6.22 6.15
C HIS A 110 -2.72 6.17 5.13
N MET A 111 -2.89 5.40 4.06
CA MET A 111 -1.87 5.25 3.02
C MET A 111 -1.81 6.44 2.06
N LEU A 112 -2.93 7.10 1.82
CA LEU A 112 -3.03 8.09 0.75
C LEU A 112 -2.31 9.39 1.09
N SER A 113 -1.69 9.99 0.09
CA SER A 113 -1.16 11.33 0.18
C SER A 113 -2.31 12.34 0.31
N SER A 114 -2.00 13.56 0.78
CA SER A 114 -3.01 14.56 1.15
C SER A 114 -3.85 15.08 -0.02
N ASN A 115 -3.42 14.81 -1.26
CA ASN A 115 -4.14 15.25 -2.46
C ASN A 115 -5.35 14.37 -2.80
N TRP A 116 -5.61 13.31 -2.03
CA TRP A 116 -6.73 12.41 -2.26
C TRP A 116 -7.86 12.66 -1.26
N THR A 117 -9.09 12.55 -1.73
CA THR A 117 -10.30 12.66 -0.90
C THR A 117 -11.07 11.35 -0.96
N VAL A 118 -11.40 10.79 0.19
CA VAL A 118 -12.20 9.57 0.30
C VAL A 118 -13.56 9.93 0.86
N THR A 119 -14.62 9.58 0.14
CA THR A 119 -16.01 9.87 0.53
C THR A 119 -16.80 8.57 0.58
N ARG A 120 -17.50 8.33 1.69
CA ARG A 120 -18.36 7.15 1.84
C ARG A 120 -19.80 7.49 1.57
N THR A 121 -20.47 6.63 0.78
CA THR A 121 -21.89 6.69 0.51
C THR A 121 -22.47 5.29 0.68
N GLY A 122 -23.07 5.01 1.83
CA GLY A 122 -23.59 3.67 2.13
C GLY A 122 -22.46 2.66 2.28
N ASP A 123 -22.49 1.62 1.48
CA ASP A 123 -21.49 0.55 1.49
C ASP A 123 -20.32 0.79 0.53
N GLU A 124 -20.34 1.91 -0.16
CA GLU A 124 -19.34 2.20 -1.19
C GLU A 124 -18.56 3.46 -0.85
N ILE A 125 -17.32 3.53 -1.33
CA ILE A 125 -16.51 4.75 -1.23
C ILE A 125 -16.09 5.22 -2.60
N SER A 126 -15.78 6.52 -2.68
CA SER A 126 -15.14 7.16 -3.83
C SER A 126 -13.79 7.68 -3.37
N ILE A 127 -12.77 7.50 -4.20
CA ILE A 127 -11.41 7.96 -3.92
C ILE A 127 -11.01 8.86 -5.07
N LEU A 128 -10.98 10.17 -4.83
CA LEU A 128 -10.75 11.16 -5.88
C LEU A 128 -9.58 12.05 -5.53
N VAL A 129 -8.80 12.41 -6.55
CA VAL A 129 -7.71 13.37 -6.40
C VAL A 129 -8.24 14.77 -6.71
N GLU A 130 -7.86 15.72 -5.88
CA GLU A 130 -8.18 17.14 -6.13
C GLU A 130 -7.25 17.65 -7.22
N GLY A 131 -7.85 18.01 -8.32
CA GLY A 131 -7.11 18.50 -9.49
C GLY A 131 -6.82 19.97 -9.44
#